data_f0a1030f896f75afa162380b085e6bcd
#
_entry.id   f0a1030f896f75afa162380b085e6bcd
#
_cell.length_a   1.000
_cell.length_b   1.000
_cell.length_c   1.000
_cell.angle_alpha   90.00
_cell.angle_beta   90.00
_cell.angle_gamma   90.00
#
_symmetry.space_group_name_H-M   'P 1'
#
loop_
_entity.id
_entity.type
_entity.pdbx_description
1 polymer ?
#
loop_
_entity_poly.entity_id
_entity_poly.type
_entity_poly.pdbx_seq_one_letter_code
_entity_poly.pdbx_strand_id
1 'polypeptide(L)'
;MISRHKTICRLMTGSRRGAAHVMIGTMLFTFAMMTAFSVDFAYMQLVRTELRSATDAAAKAGAEALIRTHNPEKAIAAAVEYASRNTVGGRTFEILPEDVVLGKAVPAEDGSWQFLEGTIPYNAVRVKSKVGGTGVFAPVELFFNGITGVEGFSTTSQATAGQQEIEICMCIDRSASMSYDMAGVDYRFGRRNPLLFPREYYPSALWRNICSPPHPTDSRWAAARSAVQTFLDEVALASAPPRTSLITWSSPATLSYYPNTSVTDYTVEVELPAPDSMTWDTNSRLIQNAMDDLGRKPMNGQTNMAAGLDAAVQLLIAAPSKVQSKKVIILFTDGVWTDGRDPVLAAQDAANANVTIHCVSMLTGFQQTLTQMALMTGGSYYSTSNEAELQAAFRELAQRIPIVMTE
;
A
#
# COMPACT_ATOMS: atom_id res chain seq x y z
N MET A 1 86.15 56.78 50.26
CA MET A 1 84.73 57.09 50.55
C MET A 1 83.89 56.70 49.37
N ILE A 2 83.16 55.64 49.54
CA ILE A 2 82.38 54.98 48.47
C ILE A 2 80.92 55.21 48.71
N SER A 3 80.23 56.03 47.90
CA SER A 3 78.79 56.24 47.96
C SER A 3 78.06 55.16 47.20
N ARG A 4 77.23 54.33 47.82
CA ARG A 4 76.38 53.39 47.14
C ARG A 4 75.09 54.04 46.73
N HIS A 5 74.82 54.15 45.42
CA HIS A 5 73.51 54.47 44.87
C HIS A 5 72.66 53.19 44.88
N LYS A 6 71.57 53.19 45.66
CA LYS A 6 70.51 52.14 45.60
C LYS A 6 69.48 52.56 44.50
N THR A 7 69.51 51.95 43.33
CA THR A 7 68.46 52.10 42.36
C THR A 7 67.25 51.26 42.83
N ILE A 8 66.17 51.94 43.20
CA ILE A 8 64.88 51.24 43.47
C ILE A 8 64.16 50.99 42.16
N CYS A 9 64.12 49.73 41.80
CA CYS A 9 63.31 49.26 40.68
C CYS A 9 61.83 49.21 41.12
N ARG A 10 61.04 50.20 40.76
CA ARG A 10 59.60 50.28 41.00
C ARG A 10 58.91 49.33 40.04
N LEU A 11 58.57 48.12 40.47
CA LEU A 11 57.70 47.23 39.74
C LEU A 11 56.29 47.89 39.60
N MET A 12 55.98 48.36 38.43
CA MET A 12 54.62 48.82 38.07
C MET A 12 53.71 47.60 38.04
N THR A 13 53.01 47.35 39.15
CA THR A 13 51.87 46.44 39.16
C THR A 13 50.70 47.09 38.43
N GLY A 14 50.68 46.93 37.11
CA GLY A 14 49.54 47.37 36.29
C GLY A 14 48.28 46.66 36.77
N SER A 15 47.31 47.46 37.11
CA SER A 15 45.97 46.97 37.56
C SER A 15 45.33 46.11 36.48
N ARG A 16 45.30 44.77 36.67
CA ARG A 16 44.68 43.79 35.75
C ARG A 16 43.14 43.83 35.74
N ARG A 17 42.52 44.81 36.45
CA ARG A 17 41.05 44.91 36.59
C ARG A 17 40.36 45.28 35.26
N GLY A 18 40.96 46.04 34.37
CA GLY A 18 40.42 46.39 33.05
C GLY A 18 40.41 45.22 32.05
N ALA A 19 41.44 44.36 32.09
CA ALA A 19 41.53 43.20 31.18
C ALA A 19 40.39 42.15 31.35
N ALA A 20 39.92 41.94 32.61
CA ALA A 20 38.82 41.05 32.88
C ALA A 20 37.50 41.53 32.27
N HIS A 21 37.23 42.85 32.32
CA HIS A 21 35.99 43.39 31.72
C HIS A 21 36.01 43.31 30.18
N VAL A 22 37.16 43.55 29.56
CA VAL A 22 37.30 43.36 28.10
C VAL A 22 37.13 41.91 27.73
N MET A 23 37.70 40.96 28.48
CA MET A 23 37.54 39.52 28.24
C MET A 23 36.08 39.05 28.40
N ILE A 24 35.37 39.52 29.44
CA ILE A 24 33.94 39.22 29.64
C ILE A 24 33.14 39.81 28.46
N GLY A 25 33.40 41.06 28.08
CA GLY A 25 32.72 41.71 26.96
C GLY A 25 32.91 40.96 25.63
N THR A 26 34.12 40.51 25.31
CA THR A 26 34.40 39.72 24.12
C THR A 26 33.75 38.36 24.17
N MET A 27 33.76 37.67 25.34
CA MET A 27 33.03 36.39 25.50
C MET A 27 31.55 36.54 25.28
N LEU A 28 30.90 37.55 25.92
CA LEU A 28 29.47 37.81 25.74
C LEU A 28 29.12 38.09 24.27
N PHE A 29 29.92 38.91 23.61
CA PHE A 29 29.75 39.17 22.16
C PHE A 29 29.88 37.89 21.32
N THR A 30 30.90 37.06 21.59
CA THR A 30 31.10 35.80 20.91
C THR A 30 29.91 34.83 21.16
N PHE A 31 29.42 34.71 22.38
CA PHE A 31 28.24 33.91 22.70
C PHE A 31 26.97 34.42 22.00
N ALA A 32 26.78 35.76 21.94
CA ALA A 32 25.66 36.36 21.22
C ALA A 32 25.71 36.05 19.72
N MET A 33 26.89 36.14 19.12
CA MET A 33 27.11 35.78 17.69
C MET A 33 26.84 34.28 17.44
N MET A 34 27.35 33.40 18.30
CA MET A 34 27.10 31.96 18.19
C MET A 34 25.63 31.63 18.33
N THR A 35 24.92 32.26 19.26
CA THR A 35 23.47 32.09 19.47
C THR A 35 22.70 32.57 18.23
N ALA A 36 23.00 33.76 17.71
CA ALA A 36 22.36 34.30 16.52
C ALA A 36 22.54 33.35 15.30
N PHE A 37 23.77 32.89 15.09
CA PHE A 37 24.05 31.90 14.03
C PHE A 37 23.30 30.59 14.22
N SER A 38 23.24 30.07 15.46
CA SER A 38 22.55 28.81 15.76
C SER A 38 21.04 28.90 15.52
N VAL A 39 20.42 30.03 15.86
CA VAL A 39 18.98 30.26 15.64
C VAL A 39 18.69 30.36 14.15
N ASP A 40 19.45 31.17 13.42
CA ASP A 40 19.27 31.30 11.95
C ASP A 40 19.49 29.97 11.24
N PHE A 41 20.51 29.19 11.65
CA PHE A 41 20.76 27.86 11.08
C PHE A 41 19.60 26.89 11.38
N ALA A 42 19.08 26.86 12.60
CA ALA A 42 17.92 26.05 12.94
C ALA A 42 16.69 26.44 12.12
N TYR A 43 16.48 27.73 11.92
CA TYR A 43 15.38 28.24 11.10
C TYR A 43 15.53 27.87 9.63
N MET A 44 16.74 27.93 9.06
CA MET A 44 17.00 27.44 7.70
C MET A 44 16.67 25.94 7.55
N GLN A 45 16.98 25.11 8.55
CA GLN A 45 16.63 23.68 8.51
C GLN A 45 15.10 23.46 8.60
N LEU A 46 14.40 24.24 9.41
CA LEU A 46 12.94 24.22 9.49
C LEU A 46 12.34 24.53 8.11
N VAL A 47 12.77 25.64 7.48
CA VAL A 47 12.28 26.05 6.15
C VAL A 47 12.54 24.98 5.09
N ARG A 48 13.70 24.31 5.12
CA ARG A 48 13.99 23.17 4.23
C ARG A 48 13.02 22.02 4.42
N THR A 49 12.72 21.67 5.66
CA THR A 49 11.82 20.58 5.98
C THR A 49 10.38 20.91 5.57
N GLU A 50 9.93 22.13 5.82
CA GLU A 50 8.61 22.62 5.40
C GLU A 50 8.49 22.62 3.87
N LEU A 51 9.51 23.13 3.17
CA LEU A 51 9.54 23.14 1.70
C LEU A 51 9.47 21.71 1.14
N ARG A 52 10.25 20.78 1.69
CA ARG A 52 10.22 19.38 1.28
C ARG A 52 8.84 18.78 1.47
N SER A 53 8.26 18.94 2.66
CA SER A 53 6.93 18.42 2.97
C SER A 53 5.84 19.02 2.08
N ALA A 54 5.87 20.32 1.82
CA ALA A 54 4.93 20.99 0.94
C ALA A 54 5.07 20.54 -0.53
N THR A 55 6.32 20.34 -1.00
CA THR A 55 6.59 19.83 -2.35
C THR A 55 6.10 18.39 -2.52
N ASP A 56 6.33 17.53 -1.52
CA ASP A 56 5.84 16.15 -1.49
C ASP A 56 4.32 16.09 -1.52
N ALA A 57 3.65 16.94 -0.72
CA ALA A 57 2.20 17.03 -0.70
C ALA A 57 1.61 17.48 -2.05
N ALA A 58 2.23 18.47 -2.70
CA ALA A 58 1.84 18.96 -4.02
C ALA A 58 2.01 17.87 -5.10
N ALA A 59 3.14 17.15 -5.10
CA ALA A 59 3.39 16.07 -6.03
C ALA A 59 2.38 14.93 -5.87
N LYS A 60 2.07 14.54 -4.63
CA LYS A 60 1.06 13.52 -4.31
C LYS A 60 -0.33 13.92 -4.79
N ALA A 61 -0.76 15.15 -4.53
CA ALA A 61 -2.06 15.66 -4.99
C ALA A 61 -2.16 15.68 -6.52
N GLY A 62 -1.09 16.12 -7.20
CA GLY A 62 -1.02 16.09 -8.65
C GLY A 62 -1.10 14.67 -9.22
N ALA A 63 -0.36 13.72 -8.64
CA ALA A 63 -0.38 12.33 -9.06
C ALA A 63 -1.75 11.68 -8.84
N GLU A 64 -2.40 11.92 -7.70
CA GLU A 64 -3.77 11.45 -7.43
C GLU A 64 -4.77 12.00 -8.45
N ALA A 65 -4.71 13.30 -8.73
CA ALA A 65 -5.59 13.92 -9.71
C ALA A 65 -5.34 13.38 -11.13
N LEU A 66 -4.06 13.13 -11.51
CA LEU A 66 -3.71 12.54 -12.79
C LEU A 66 -4.35 11.15 -12.96
N ILE A 67 -4.23 10.33 -11.95
CA ILE A 67 -4.75 8.98 -11.92
C ILE A 67 -6.27 8.99 -12.02
N ARG A 68 -6.93 9.77 -11.17
CA ARG A 68 -8.39 9.83 -11.09
C ARG A 68 -9.05 10.41 -12.32
N THR A 69 -8.42 11.36 -13.00
CA THR A 69 -9.06 12.10 -14.08
C THR A 69 -8.49 11.80 -15.46
N HIS A 70 -7.33 11.14 -15.54
CA HIS A 70 -6.53 10.98 -16.75
C HIS A 70 -6.33 12.30 -17.52
N ASN A 71 -6.38 13.43 -16.80
CA ASN A 71 -6.30 14.76 -17.36
C ASN A 71 -5.07 15.49 -16.81
N PRO A 72 -4.08 15.80 -17.69
CA PRO A 72 -2.87 16.52 -17.32
C PRO A 72 -3.12 17.88 -16.68
N GLU A 73 -4.09 18.66 -17.19
CA GLU A 73 -4.39 19.99 -16.69
C GLU A 73 -4.95 19.97 -15.27
N LYS A 74 -5.83 18.98 -14.97
CA LYS A 74 -6.35 18.78 -13.62
C LYS A 74 -5.28 18.33 -12.62
N ALA A 75 -4.31 17.54 -13.08
CA ALA A 75 -3.17 17.13 -12.26
C ALA A 75 -2.32 18.34 -11.86
N ILE A 76 -2.00 19.20 -12.82
CA ILE A 76 -1.23 20.45 -12.59
C ILE A 76 -2.02 21.35 -11.64
N ALA A 77 -3.32 21.59 -11.90
CA ALA A 77 -4.15 22.42 -11.05
C ALA A 77 -4.23 21.91 -9.61
N ALA A 78 -4.37 20.61 -9.41
CA ALA A 78 -4.39 20.01 -8.07
C ALA A 78 -3.04 20.17 -7.34
N ALA A 79 -1.91 20.00 -8.01
CA ALA A 79 -0.60 20.22 -7.42
C ALA A 79 -0.43 21.66 -6.95
N VAL A 80 -0.80 22.65 -7.79
CA VAL A 80 -0.73 24.08 -7.46
C VAL A 80 -1.66 24.42 -6.29
N GLU A 81 -2.90 23.91 -6.32
CA GLU A 81 -3.86 24.14 -5.24
C GLU A 81 -3.37 23.56 -3.90
N TYR A 82 -2.82 22.35 -3.89
CA TYR A 82 -2.31 21.74 -2.66
C TYR A 82 -1.03 22.41 -2.15
N ALA A 83 -0.18 22.91 -3.02
CA ALA A 83 0.94 23.74 -2.60
C ALA A 83 0.46 24.95 -1.79
N SER A 84 -0.56 25.67 -2.26
CA SER A 84 -1.10 26.87 -1.60
C SER A 84 -1.78 26.59 -0.24
N ARG A 85 -2.09 25.34 0.07
CA ARG A 85 -2.61 24.92 1.38
C ARG A 85 -1.52 24.71 2.43
N ASN A 86 -0.26 24.74 2.02
CA ASN A 86 0.90 24.57 2.89
C ASN A 86 1.58 25.91 3.17
N THR A 87 2.35 25.96 4.25
CA THR A 87 3.16 27.13 4.61
C THR A 87 4.64 26.76 4.63
N VAL A 88 5.48 27.68 4.16
CA VAL A 88 6.93 27.56 4.20
C VAL A 88 7.52 28.87 4.73
N GLY A 89 8.28 28.80 5.81
CA GLY A 89 8.81 30.00 6.47
C GLY A 89 7.72 30.96 6.95
N GLY A 90 6.57 30.41 7.41
CA GLY A 90 5.42 31.20 7.87
C GLY A 90 4.59 31.88 6.79
N ARG A 91 4.84 31.63 5.51
CA ARG A 91 4.11 32.20 4.36
C ARG A 91 3.42 31.09 3.56
N THR A 92 2.28 31.38 2.96
CA THR A 92 1.60 30.47 2.03
C THR A 92 2.56 30.08 0.92
N PHE A 93 2.70 28.79 0.67
CA PHE A 93 3.61 28.27 -0.34
C PHE A 93 2.95 28.30 -1.72
N GLU A 94 3.61 28.93 -2.69
CA GLU A 94 3.11 29.07 -4.06
C GLU A 94 4.10 28.46 -5.06
N ILE A 95 3.55 27.72 -6.03
CA ILE A 95 4.26 27.18 -7.20
C ILE A 95 3.51 27.57 -8.47
N LEU A 96 4.24 27.65 -9.57
CA LEU A 96 3.64 27.89 -10.88
C LEU A 96 3.26 26.56 -11.57
N PRO A 97 2.31 26.58 -12.52
CA PRO A 97 2.00 25.42 -13.35
C PRO A 97 3.22 24.83 -14.07
N GLU A 98 4.21 25.66 -14.44
CA GLU A 98 5.47 25.25 -15.07
C GLU A 98 6.44 24.53 -14.13
N ASP A 99 6.24 24.65 -12.81
CA ASP A 99 6.99 23.92 -11.80
C ASP A 99 6.49 22.46 -11.66
N VAL A 100 5.35 22.15 -12.26
CA VAL A 100 4.70 20.83 -12.22
C VAL A 100 4.92 20.10 -13.54
N VAL A 101 5.75 19.08 -13.51
CA VAL A 101 6.17 18.33 -14.68
C VAL A 101 5.52 16.96 -14.69
N LEU A 102 4.83 16.64 -15.78
CA LEU A 102 4.24 15.32 -15.99
C LEU A 102 5.22 14.41 -16.74
N GLY A 103 5.19 13.13 -16.41
CA GLY A 103 6.07 12.16 -17.03
C GLY A 103 5.71 10.73 -16.68
N LYS A 104 6.63 9.85 -17.03
CA LYS A 104 6.53 8.42 -16.75
C LYS A 104 7.59 8.01 -15.74
N ALA A 105 7.15 7.48 -14.60
CA ALA A 105 8.03 6.79 -13.68
C ALA A 105 8.24 5.36 -14.18
N VAL A 106 9.48 4.98 -14.37
CA VAL A 106 9.89 3.62 -14.76
C VAL A 106 10.96 3.14 -13.79
N PRO A 107 11.01 1.85 -13.51
CA PRO A 107 12.08 1.30 -12.69
C PRO A 107 13.39 1.27 -13.49
N ALA A 108 14.48 1.54 -12.80
CA ALA A 108 15.82 1.34 -13.30
C ALA A 108 16.33 -0.08 -12.95
N GLU A 109 17.39 -0.52 -13.62
CA GLU A 109 18.00 -1.85 -13.39
C GLU A 109 18.52 -2.06 -11.96
N ASP A 110 18.85 -0.98 -11.26
CA ASP A 110 19.34 -0.98 -9.88
C ASP A 110 18.22 -0.99 -8.81
N GLY A 111 16.96 -1.08 -9.25
CA GLY A 111 15.79 -1.04 -8.36
C GLY A 111 15.34 0.36 -7.95
N SER A 112 16.01 1.42 -8.41
CA SER A 112 15.57 2.79 -8.23
C SER A 112 14.49 3.18 -9.23
N TRP A 113 13.85 4.33 -9.02
CA TRP A 113 12.87 4.88 -9.95
C TRP A 113 13.49 5.96 -10.83
N GLN A 114 13.29 5.84 -12.14
CA GLN A 114 13.64 6.87 -13.10
C GLN A 114 12.39 7.59 -13.59
N PHE A 115 12.41 8.92 -13.54
CA PHE A 115 11.35 9.75 -14.09
C PHE A 115 11.71 10.23 -15.49
N LEU A 116 10.92 9.83 -16.47
CA LEU A 116 11.04 10.25 -17.87
C LEU A 116 10.07 11.40 -18.13
N GLU A 117 10.62 12.62 -18.15
CA GLU A 117 9.86 13.85 -18.33
C GLU A 117 9.15 13.88 -19.69
N GLY A 118 7.89 14.30 -19.75
CA GLY A 118 7.12 14.43 -20.99
C GLY A 118 6.77 13.14 -21.71
N THR A 119 7.12 11.98 -21.15
CA THR A 119 6.87 10.67 -21.79
C THR A 119 5.46 10.18 -21.52
N ILE A 120 4.71 9.90 -22.57
CA ILE A 120 3.34 9.36 -22.52
C ILE A 120 3.38 7.81 -22.54
N PRO A 121 2.45 7.11 -21.86
CA PRO A 121 1.40 7.64 -20.99
C PRO A 121 1.96 8.17 -19.66
N TYR A 122 1.42 9.30 -19.20
CA TYR A 122 1.80 9.86 -17.90
C TYR A 122 1.28 8.99 -16.76
N ASN A 123 2.17 8.62 -15.83
CA ASN A 123 1.83 7.89 -14.60
C ASN A 123 2.45 8.53 -13.35
N ALA A 124 3.15 9.64 -13.51
CA ALA A 124 3.83 10.33 -12.43
C ALA A 124 3.87 11.84 -12.63
N VAL A 125 3.91 12.55 -11.52
CA VAL A 125 4.01 14.01 -11.43
C VAL A 125 5.24 14.37 -10.62
N ARG A 126 6.07 15.25 -11.18
CA ARG A 126 7.22 15.83 -10.50
C ARG A 126 6.95 17.29 -10.23
N VAL A 127 7.11 17.72 -8.99
CA VAL A 127 7.05 19.12 -8.60
C VAL A 127 8.44 19.61 -8.28
N LYS A 128 8.86 20.70 -8.92
CA LYS A 128 10.11 21.40 -8.67
C LYS A 128 9.77 22.68 -7.91
N SER A 129 10.31 22.89 -6.73
CA SER A 129 10.03 24.05 -5.91
C SER A 129 11.29 24.80 -5.54
N LYS A 130 11.18 26.13 -5.43
CA LYS A 130 12.30 27.00 -5.14
C LYS A 130 11.88 28.13 -4.22
N VAL A 131 12.61 28.31 -3.16
CA VAL A 131 12.56 29.49 -2.29
C VAL A 131 13.70 30.41 -2.67
N GLY A 132 13.39 31.64 -3.07
CA GLY A 132 14.37 32.62 -3.49
C GLY A 132 14.80 32.57 -4.97
N GLY A 133 15.65 33.47 -5.40
CA GLY A 133 16.11 33.61 -6.77
C GLY A 133 15.02 34.19 -7.70
N THR A 134 14.82 33.59 -8.87
CA THR A 134 13.84 34.01 -9.89
C THR A 134 12.45 33.36 -9.71
N GLY A 135 12.25 32.57 -8.65
CA GLY A 135 10.96 31.92 -8.37
C GLY A 135 9.92 32.90 -7.78
N VAL A 136 8.66 32.50 -7.84
CA VAL A 136 7.53 33.27 -7.25
C VAL A 136 7.68 33.43 -5.75
N PHE A 137 8.30 32.46 -5.09
CA PHE A 137 8.48 32.45 -3.65
C PHE A 137 9.79 33.16 -3.26
N ALA A 138 9.67 34.37 -2.69
CA ALA A 138 10.82 35.21 -2.31
C ALA A 138 11.71 34.52 -1.25
N PRO A 139 13.00 34.88 -1.14
CA PRO A 139 13.88 34.39 -0.08
C PRO A 139 13.26 34.57 1.31
N VAL A 140 13.53 33.63 2.18
CA VAL A 140 13.08 33.71 3.59
C VAL A 140 14.08 34.54 4.36
N GLU A 141 13.60 35.63 4.98
CA GLU A 141 14.43 36.51 5.80
C GLU A 141 14.90 35.78 7.08
N LEU A 142 16.17 36.01 7.46
CA LEU A 142 16.74 35.47 8.68
C LEU A 142 16.53 36.42 9.85
N PHE A 143 16.41 35.89 11.06
CA PHE A 143 16.16 36.71 12.27
C PHE A 143 17.31 37.65 12.61
N PHE A 144 18.55 37.25 12.33
CA PHE A 144 19.76 37.99 12.66
C PHE A 144 20.54 38.44 11.45
N ASN A 145 19.85 38.73 10.32
CA ASN A 145 20.45 39.18 9.08
C ASN A 145 21.37 40.42 9.25
N GLY A 146 20.96 41.36 10.09
CA GLY A 146 21.77 42.56 10.41
C GLY A 146 23.08 42.29 11.16
N ILE A 147 23.22 41.10 11.76
CA ILE A 147 24.43 40.68 12.47
C ILE A 147 25.27 39.74 11.61
N THR A 148 24.62 38.81 10.92
CA THR A 148 25.29 37.78 10.11
C THR A 148 25.65 38.27 8.71
N GLY A 149 25.03 39.36 8.24
CA GLY A 149 25.21 39.89 6.89
C GLY A 149 24.56 39.07 5.78
N VAL A 150 23.75 38.05 6.16
CA VAL A 150 23.01 37.19 5.21
C VAL A 150 21.56 37.67 5.15
N GLU A 151 21.18 38.34 4.07
CA GLU A 151 19.86 38.98 3.93
C GLU A 151 18.72 38.00 3.82
N GLY A 152 18.94 36.80 3.23
CA GLY A 152 17.89 35.82 3.07
C GLY A 152 18.42 34.44 2.72
N PHE A 153 17.56 33.45 2.95
CA PHE A 153 17.83 32.03 2.70
C PHE A 153 17.08 31.57 1.46
N SER A 154 17.82 30.93 0.55
CA SER A 154 17.29 30.32 -0.68
C SER A 154 17.56 28.81 -0.68
N THR A 155 16.59 28.03 -1.10
CA THR A 155 16.73 26.56 -1.21
C THR A 155 15.78 26.02 -2.28
N THR A 156 16.07 24.82 -2.75
CA THR A 156 15.23 24.11 -3.72
C THR A 156 14.81 22.77 -3.16
N SER A 157 13.63 22.29 -3.56
CA SER A 157 13.17 20.93 -3.32
C SER A 157 12.57 20.37 -4.59
N GLN A 158 12.59 19.06 -4.72
CA GLN A 158 11.96 18.33 -5.81
C GLN A 158 11.33 17.07 -5.25
N ALA A 159 10.08 16.81 -5.65
CA ALA A 159 9.38 15.59 -5.30
C ALA A 159 8.77 14.97 -6.56
N THR A 160 8.77 13.65 -6.61
CA THR A 160 8.10 12.90 -7.68
C THR A 160 7.13 11.94 -7.02
N ALA A 161 5.87 11.98 -7.42
CA ALA A 161 4.85 11.02 -7.02
C ALA A 161 4.32 10.32 -8.26
N GLY A 162 4.12 9.02 -8.17
CA GLY A 162 3.59 8.21 -9.26
C GLY A 162 2.73 7.09 -8.72
N GLN A 163 1.97 6.45 -9.60
CA GLN A 163 1.18 5.29 -9.26
C GLN A 163 1.99 4.02 -9.49
N GLN A 164 2.02 3.18 -8.48
CA GLN A 164 2.41 1.79 -8.63
C GLN A 164 1.19 0.97 -9.04
N GLU A 165 1.28 0.21 -10.13
CA GLU A 165 0.24 -0.75 -10.47
C GLU A 165 0.17 -1.87 -9.45
N ILE A 166 -1.04 -2.35 -9.23
CA ILE A 166 -1.31 -3.43 -8.29
C ILE A 166 -1.96 -4.58 -9.06
N GLU A 167 -1.46 -5.77 -8.82
CA GLU A 167 -1.94 -7.03 -9.36
C GLU A 167 -2.45 -7.88 -8.23
N ILE A 168 -3.71 -8.28 -8.28
CA ILE A 168 -4.36 -9.03 -7.21
C ILE A 168 -4.73 -10.42 -7.73
N CYS A 169 -4.39 -11.45 -6.95
CA CYS A 169 -4.95 -12.77 -7.11
C CYS A 169 -5.87 -13.07 -5.93
N MET A 170 -7.17 -13.20 -6.21
CA MET A 170 -8.12 -13.76 -5.27
C MET A 170 -7.94 -15.26 -5.24
N CYS A 171 -7.54 -15.79 -4.09
CA CYS A 171 -7.23 -17.21 -3.87
C CYS A 171 -8.27 -17.79 -2.90
N ILE A 172 -9.36 -18.35 -3.43
CA ILE A 172 -10.58 -18.64 -2.71
C ILE A 172 -10.72 -20.15 -2.47
N ASP A 173 -10.98 -20.54 -1.23
CA ASP A 173 -11.28 -21.90 -0.82
C ASP A 173 -12.57 -22.40 -1.47
N ARG A 174 -12.53 -23.61 -2.06
CA ARG A 174 -13.69 -24.35 -2.57
C ARG A 174 -13.80 -25.76 -1.96
N SER A 175 -13.17 -25.99 -0.81
CA SER A 175 -13.27 -27.26 -0.09
C SER A 175 -14.73 -27.58 0.30
N ALA A 176 -14.98 -28.82 0.70
CA ALA A 176 -16.33 -29.28 1.00
C ALA A 176 -17.04 -28.47 2.09
N SER A 177 -16.28 -27.89 3.04
CA SER A 177 -16.83 -27.05 4.12
C SER A 177 -17.48 -25.76 3.62
N MET A 178 -17.08 -25.26 2.45
CA MET A 178 -17.71 -24.10 1.84
C MET A 178 -19.20 -24.32 1.46
N SER A 179 -19.65 -25.57 1.40
CA SER A 179 -21.08 -25.91 1.25
C SER A 179 -21.88 -25.80 2.54
N TYR A 180 -21.23 -25.68 3.71
CA TYR A 180 -21.91 -25.59 5.00
C TYR A 180 -22.57 -24.23 5.16
N ASP A 181 -23.53 -24.16 6.10
CA ASP A 181 -24.13 -22.90 6.46
C ASP A 181 -23.21 -22.05 7.39
N MET A 182 -23.60 -20.80 7.63
CA MET A 182 -22.87 -19.89 8.50
C MET A 182 -22.92 -20.27 9.98
N ALA A 183 -23.79 -21.17 10.38
CA ALA A 183 -23.84 -21.73 11.74
C ALA A 183 -22.85 -22.87 11.97
N GLY A 184 -22.12 -23.28 10.91
CA GLY A 184 -21.14 -24.37 10.96
C GLY A 184 -21.78 -25.76 10.95
N VAL A 185 -23.07 -25.85 10.67
CA VAL A 185 -23.78 -27.12 10.53
C VAL A 185 -23.51 -27.69 9.14
N ASP A 186 -23.41 -29.01 9.07
CA ASP A 186 -23.19 -29.70 7.81
C ASP A 186 -24.36 -29.53 6.81
N TYR A 187 -24.34 -30.28 5.72
CA TYR A 187 -25.31 -30.26 4.61
C TYR A 187 -26.78 -30.40 4.98
N ARG A 188 -27.14 -30.60 6.26
CA ARG A 188 -28.49 -30.77 6.76
C ARG A 188 -29.15 -29.46 7.16
N PHE A 189 -29.11 -28.47 6.29
CA PHE A 189 -29.78 -27.23 6.58
C PHE A 189 -31.25 -27.42 6.82
N GLY A 190 -31.81 -26.76 7.81
CA GLY A 190 -33.25 -26.72 8.06
C GLY A 190 -34.04 -26.08 6.90
N ARG A 191 -33.36 -25.41 6.01
CA ARG A 191 -33.89 -24.82 4.79
C ARG A 191 -33.60 -25.70 3.59
N ARG A 192 -34.58 -25.83 2.70
CA ARG A 192 -34.45 -26.63 1.50
C ARG A 192 -33.56 -25.92 0.49
N ASN A 193 -32.44 -26.54 0.11
CA ASN A 193 -31.59 -26.05 -0.97
C ASN A 193 -32.33 -26.23 -2.32
N PRO A 194 -32.60 -25.11 -3.05
CA PRO A 194 -33.30 -25.20 -4.33
C PRO A 194 -32.43 -25.81 -5.45
N LEU A 195 -31.11 -25.92 -5.23
CA LEU A 195 -30.16 -26.47 -6.21
C LEU A 195 -29.84 -27.94 -5.96
N LEU A 196 -30.57 -28.64 -5.09
CA LEU A 196 -30.38 -30.07 -4.88
C LEU A 196 -30.63 -30.89 -6.16
N PHE A 197 -29.65 -31.71 -6.53
CA PHE A 197 -29.79 -32.63 -7.65
C PHE A 197 -30.86 -33.74 -7.40
N PRO A 198 -31.33 -34.44 -8.44
CA PRO A 198 -32.33 -35.46 -8.34
C PRO A 198 -31.95 -36.57 -7.34
N ARG A 199 -32.91 -37.01 -6.51
CA ARG A 199 -32.65 -37.94 -5.40
C ARG A 199 -32.31 -39.35 -5.86
N GLU A 200 -32.82 -39.75 -7.01
CA GLU A 200 -32.69 -41.11 -7.56
C GLU A 200 -31.24 -41.54 -7.85
N TYR A 201 -30.32 -40.57 -7.95
CA TYR A 201 -28.90 -40.83 -8.23
C TYR A 201 -28.07 -41.06 -6.97
N TYR A 202 -28.64 -40.98 -5.78
CA TYR A 202 -27.86 -40.98 -4.54
C TYR A 202 -28.37 -42.04 -3.55
N PRO A 203 -27.47 -42.77 -2.84
CA PRO A 203 -27.83 -43.80 -1.91
C PRO A 203 -28.50 -43.24 -0.62
N SER A 204 -28.26 -41.96 -0.31
CA SER A 204 -28.84 -41.31 0.87
C SER A 204 -29.01 -39.80 0.68
N ALA A 205 -29.81 -39.18 1.54
CA ALA A 205 -29.99 -37.73 1.56
C ALA A 205 -28.67 -37.00 1.85
N LEU A 206 -27.79 -37.57 2.67
CA LEU A 206 -26.47 -37.01 2.97
C LEU A 206 -25.60 -36.90 1.70
N TRP A 207 -25.48 -38.00 0.93
CA TRP A 207 -24.72 -38.00 -0.32
C TRP A 207 -25.31 -37.03 -1.34
N ARG A 208 -26.63 -36.94 -1.41
CA ARG A 208 -27.29 -35.97 -2.26
C ARG A 208 -26.86 -34.53 -1.92
N ASN A 209 -26.82 -34.19 -0.63
CA ASN A 209 -26.42 -32.86 -0.20
C ASN A 209 -24.95 -32.60 -0.50
N ILE A 210 -24.04 -33.55 -0.21
CA ILE A 210 -22.61 -33.45 -0.47
C ILE A 210 -22.32 -33.23 -1.97
N CYS A 211 -23.02 -33.97 -2.82
CA CYS A 211 -22.81 -33.91 -4.28
C CYS A 211 -23.61 -32.81 -4.96
N SER A 212 -24.44 -32.06 -4.27
CA SER A 212 -25.20 -30.94 -4.83
C SER A 212 -24.46 -29.62 -4.63
N PRO A 213 -24.80 -28.59 -5.44
CA PRO A 213 -24.27 -27.24 -5.25
C PRO A 213 -24.58 -26.70 -3.84
N PRO A 214 -23.79 -25.76 -3.33
CA PRO A 214 -24.04 -25.07 -2.06
C PRO A 214 -25.38 -24.32 -2.11
N HIS A 215 -25.95 -24.05 -0.92
CA HIS A 215 -27.17 -23.23 -0.84
C HIS A 215 -26.88 -21.81 -1.39
N PRO A 216 -27.71 -21.27 -2.29
CA PRO A 216 -27.39 -20.05 -3.02
C PRO A 216 -27.31 -18.77 -2.16
N THR A 217 -27.90 -18.79 -0.96
CA THR A 217 -27.93 -17.63 -0.05
C THR A 217 -27.39 -17.91 1.35
N ASP A 218 -27.47 -19.16 1.83
CA ASP A 218 -27.23 -19.50 3.23
C ASP A 218 -25.89 -20.23 3.45
N SER A 219 -25.17 -20.58 2.37
CA SER A 219 -23.89 -21.28 2.45
C SER A 219 -22.71 -20.31 2.68
N ARG A 220 -21.61 -20.86 3.19
CA ARG A 220 -20.34 -20.13 3.32
C ARG A 220 -19.83 -19.65 1.96
N TRP A 221 -20.07 -20.42 0.89
CA TRP A 221 -19.78 -19.98 -0.48
C TRP A 221 -20.59 -18.74 -0.87
N ALA A 222 -21.87 -18.69 -0.52
CA ALA A 222 -22.70 -17.52 -0.77
C ALA A 222 -22.15 -16.27 -0.04
N ALA A 223 -21.71 -16.44 1.22
CA ALA A 223 -21.08 -15.37 1.98
C ALA A 223 -19.76 -14.93 1.35
N ALA A 224 -18.90 -15.87 0.91
CA ALA A 224 -17.66 -15.57 0.20
C ALA A 224 -17.91 -14.79 -1.11
N ARG A 225 -18.90 -15.21 -1.90
CA ARG A 225 -19.31 -14.53 -3.13
C ARG A 225 -19.76 -13.09 -2.85
N SER A 226 -20.57 -12.89 -1.80
CA SER A 226 -21.02 -11.56 -1.37
C SER A 226 -19.84 -10.68 -0.92
N ALA A 227 -18.86 -11.24 -0.23
CA ALA A 227 -17.66 -10.52 0.19
C ALA A 227 -16.75 -10.15 -1.00
N VAL A 228 -16.55 -11.06 -1.95
CA VAL A 228 -15.84 -10.77 -3.20
C VAL A 228 -16.53 -9.65 -3.97
N GLN A 229 -17.86 -9.68 -4.08
CA GLN A 229 -18.63 -8.58 -4.70
C GLN A 229 -18.36 -7.25 -3.99
N THR A 230 -18.43 -7.23 -2.65
CA THR A 230 -18.14 -6.03 -1.86
C THR A 230 -16.74 -5.49 -2.13
N PHE A 231 -15.74 -6.38 -2.24
CA PHE A 231 -14.37 -5.99 -2.60
C PHE A 231 -14.31 -5.34 -4.00
N LEU A 232 -14.91 -5.98 -4.99
CA LEU A 232 -14.89 -5.49 -6.38
C LEU A 232 -15.61 -4.14 -6.52
N ASP A 233 -16.73 -3.95 -5.81
CA ASP A 233 -17.48 -2.69 -5.81
C ASP A 233 -16.67 -1.56 -5.14
N GLU A 234 -16.00 -1.83 -4.05
CA GLU A 234 -15.17 -0.86 -3.35
C GLU A 234 -13.93 -0.46 -4.19
N VAL A 235 -13.27 -1.45 -4.79
CA VAL A 235 -12.13 -1.22 -5.67
C VAL A 235 -12.51 -0.44 -6.93
N ALA A 236 -13.74 -0.59 -7.42
CA ALA A 236 -14.26 0.19 -8.55
C ALA A 236 -14.28 1.70 -8.28
N LEU A 237 -14.30 2.11 -7.01
CA LEU A 237 -14.23 3.51 -6.61
C LEU A 237 -12.81 4.08 -6.66
N ALA A 238 -11.80 3.23 -6.77
CA ALA A 238 -10.41 3.65 -6.90
C ALA A 238 -10.18 4.33 -8.25
N SER A 239 -9.29 5.31 -8.26
CA SER A 239 -8.94 6.07 -9.48
C SER A 239 -8.28 5.23 -10.57
N ALA A 240 -7.64 4.12 -10.17
CA ALA A 240 -7.12 3.11 -11.08
C ALA A 240 -7.28 1.74 -10.42
N PRO A 241 -8.34 1.01 -10.75
CA PRO A 241 -8.58 -0.31 -10.22
C PRO A 241 -7.45 -1.29 -10.59
N PRO A 242 -7.02 -2.16 -9.66
CA PRO A 242 -5.99 -3.14 -9.90
C PRO A 242 -6.44 -4.20 -10.91
N ARG A 243 -5.51 -4.82 -11.63
CA ARG A 243 -5.78 -6.01 -12.40
C ARG A 243 -5.99 -7.19 -11.44
N THR A 244 -7.07 -7.93 -11.62
CA THR A 244 -7.45 -8.97 -10.66
C THR A 244 -7.69 -10.29 -11.34
N SER A 245 -7.15 -11.37 -10.78
CA SER A 245 -7.34 -12.76 -11.16
C SER A 245 -8.10 -13.53 -10.07
N LEU A 246 -8.62 -14.69 -10.42
CA LEU A 246 -9.32 -15.58 -9.50
C LEU A 246 -8.77 -17.00 -9.62
N ILE A 247 -8.31 -17.53 -8.51
CA ILE A 247 -7.97 -18.94 -8.34
C ILE A 247 -8.87 -19.54 -7.26
N THR A 248 -9.40 -20.72 -7.53
CA THR A 248 -10.05 -21.54 -6.50
C THR A 248 -9.21 -22.77 -6.19
N TRP A 249 -9.25 -23.25 -4.98
CA TRP A 249 -8.42 -24.35 -4.53
C TRP A 249 -9.14 -25.27 -3.52
N SER A 250 -8.73 -26.54 -3.50
CA SER A 250 -9.13 -27.57 -2.54
C SER A 250 -8.07 -28.68 -2.55
N SER A 251 -8.37 -29.90 -2.13
CA SER A 251 -7.58 -31.09 -2.52
C SER A 251 -8.29 -31.88 -3.62
N PRO A 252 -7.55 -32.71 -4.38
CA PRO A 252 -8.15 -33.55 -5.42
C PRO A 252 -9.24 -34.47 -4.83
N ALA A 253 -10.40 -34.46 -5.47
CA ALA A 253 -11.49 -35.34 -5.07
C ALA A 253 -12.33 -35.74 -6.30
N THR A 254 -12.80 -36.96 -6.32
CA THR A 254 -13.71 -37.45 -7.38
C THR A 254 -14.95 -38.02 -6.72
N LEU A 255 -16.10 -37.50 -7.13
CA LEU A 255 -17.40 -38.01 -6.75
C LEU A 255 -18.01 -38.77 -7.92
N SER A 256 -18.19 -40.08 -7.75
CA SER A 256 -18.72 -40.95 -8.81
C SER A 256 -20.24 -40.95 -8.90
N TYR A 257 -20.90 -40.01 -8.25
CA TYR A 257 -22.36 -39.84 -8.30
C TYR A 257 -22.74 -38.84 -9.41
N TYR A 258 -24.02 -38.68 -9.64
CA TYR A 258 -24.50 -37.70 -10.61
C TYR A 258 -24.53 -36.28 -10.02
N PRO A 259 -24.00 -35.31 -10.78
CA PRO A 259 -23.09 -35.49 -11.94
C PRO A 259 -21.71 -35.97 -11.43
N ASN A 260 -21.08 -36.86 -12.20
CA ASN A 260 -19.71 -37.26 -11.88
C ASN A 260 -18.81 -36.02 -11.89
N THR A 261 -18.26 -35.69 -10.74
CA THR A 261 -17.52 -34.45 -10.53
C THR A 261 -16.13 -34.75 -10.00
N SER A 262 -15.10 -34.26 -10.70
CA SER A 262 -13.72 -34.27 -10.22
C SER A 262 -13.27 -32.82 -9.97
N VAL A 263 -12.57 -32.63 -8.86
CA VAL A 263 -11.92 -31.37 -8.53
C VAL A 263 -10.41 -31.61 -8.43
N THR A 264 -9.63 -30.60 -8.82
CA THR A 264 -8.17 -30.60 -8.75
C THR A 264 -7.71 -29.78 -7.56
N ASP A 265 -6.42 -29.79 -7.27
CA ASP A 265 -5.83 -28.98 -6.18
C ASP A 265 -6.15 -27.50 -6.32
N TYR A 266 -6.11 -26.99 -7.53
CA TYR A 266 -6.50 -25.62 -7.85
C TYR A 266 -7.06 -25.52 -9.27
N THR A 267 -7.75 -24.41 -9.52
CA THR A 267 -8.20 -24.01 -10.85
C THR A 267 -8.02 -22.50 -11.00
N VAL A 268 -7.42 -22.10 -12.11
CA VAL A 268 -7.41 -20.68 -12.51
C VAL A 268 -8.75 -20.40 -13.19
N GLU A 269 -9.64 -19.73 -12.48
CA GLU A 269 -10.99 -19.41 -12.97
C GLU A 269 -10.98 -18.15 -13.85
N VAL A 270 -10.16 -17.18 -13.48
CA VAL A 270 -9.94 -15.96 -14.25
C VAL A 270 -8.44 -15.64 -14.26
N GLU A 271 -7.85 -15.64 -15.44
CA GLU A 271 -6.45 -15.24 -15.65
C GLU A 271 -6.24 -13.76 -15.29
N LEU A 272 -5.01 -13.41 -14.92
CA LEU A 272 -4.65 -12.00 -14.73
C LEU A 272 -4.61 -11.31 -16.11
N PRO A 273 -5.45 -10.29 -16.36
CA PRO A 273 -5.43 -9.61 -17.66
C PRO A 273 -4.06 -9.00 -17.94
N ALA A 274 -3.60 -9.05 -19.19
CA ALA A 274 -2.42 -8.31 -19.59
C ALA A 274 -2.64 -6.79 -19.39
N PRO A 275 -1.57 -6.00 -19.16
CA PRO A 275 -1.70 -4.55 -19.02
C PRO A 275 -2.49 -3.93 -20.17
N ASP A 276 -3.42 -3.05 -19.83
CA ASP A 276 -4.26 -2.29 -20.77
C ASP A 276 -5.10 -3.14 -21.74
N SER A 277 -5.19 -4.46 -21.51
CA SER A 277 -5.95 -5.37 -22.39
C SER A 277 -7.44 -5.44 -22.07
N MET A 278 -7.85 -5.01 -20.87
CA MET A 278 -9.21 -5.18 -20.37
C MET A 278 -9.61 -4.02 -19.45
N THR A 279 -10.87 -3.59 -19.53
CA THR A 279 -11.43 -2.61 -18.58
C THR A 279 -11.74 -3.27 -17.24
N TRP A 280 -11.78 -2.47 -16.18
CA TRP A 280 -12.21 -2.94 -14.85
C TRP A 280 -13.58 -3.62 -14.86
N ASP A 281 -14.57 -2.99 -15.51
CA ASP A 281 -15.93 -3.53 -15.61
C ASP A 281 -15.98 -4.92 -16.25
N THR A 282 -15.11 -5.18 -17.21
CA THR A 282 -15.02 -6.50 -17.85
C THR A 282 -14.32 -7.48 -16.91
N ASN A 283 -13.21 -7.09 -16.30
CA ASN A 283 -12.46 -7.95 -15.38
C ASN A 283 -13.29 -8.35 -14.15
N SER A 284 -13.92 -7.37 -13.49
CA SER A 284 -14.78 -7.62 -12.32
C SER A 284 -15.96 -8.53 -12.65
N ARG A 285 -16.59 -8.33 -13.81
CA ARG A 285 -17.69 -9.18 -14.28
C ARG A 285 -17.26 -10.63 -14.58
N LEU A 286 -16.05 -10.85 -15.09
CA LEU A 286 -15.52 -12.20 -15.28
C LEU A 286 -15.37 -12.91 -13.92
N ILE A 287 -14.87 -12.23 -12.91
CA ILE A 287 -14.71 -12.77 -11.54
C ILE A 287 -16.09 -13.09 -10.94
N GLN A 288 -17.04 -12.17 -11.04
CA GLN A 288 -18.41 -12.38 -10.55
C GLN A 288 -19.08 -13.59 -11.21
N ASN A 289 -19.02 -13.68 -12.54
CA ASN A 289 -19.58 -14.80 -13.29
C ASN A 289 -18.93 -16.13 -12.89
N ALA A 290 -17.61 -16.16 -12.70
CA ALA A 290 -16.90 -17.36 -12.25
C ALA A 290 -17.36 -17.79 -10.85
N MET A 291 -17.50 -16.86 -9.91
CA MET A 291 -18.02 -17.13 -8.56
C MET A 291 -19.48 -17.64 -8.60
N ASP A 292 -20.31 -17.09 -9.48
CA ASP A 292 -21.70 -17.54 -9.67
C ASP A 292 -21.78 -18.94 -10.29
N ASP A 293 -20.98 -19.22 -11.31
CA ASP A 293 -20.93 -20.52 -11.98
C ASP A 293 -20.42 -21.63 -11.06
N LEU A 294 -19.44 -21.30 -10.21
CA LEU A 294 -18.95 -22.22 -9.18
C LEU A 294 -20.02 -22.50 -8.11
N GLY A 295 -20.81 -21.51 -7.73
CA GLY A 295 -21.95 -21.70 -6.82
C GLY A 295 -23.04 -22.64 -7.33
N ARG A 296 -22.99 -23.06 -8.61
CA ARG A 296 -23.88 -24.06 -9.22
C ARG A 296 -23.25 -25.45 -9.32
N LYS A 297 -22.05 -25.63 -8.81
CA LYS A 297 -21.30 -26.88 -8.80
C LYS A 297 -21.09 -27.40 -7.37
N PRO A 298 -20.94 -28.71 -7.15
CA PRO A 298 -20.58 -29.23 -5.85
C PRO A 298 -19.24 -28.69 -5.38
N MET A 299 -19.12 -28.42 -4.07
CA MET A 299 -17.89 -28.09 -3.38
C MET A 299 -17.29 -29.35 -2.76
N ASN A 300 -16.06 -29.70 -3.08
CA ASN A 300 -15.45 -30.95 -2.71
C ASN A 300 -13.95 -30.80 -2.42
N GLY A 301 -13.40 -31.84 -1.77
CA GLY A 301 -12.01 -31.88 -1.39
C GLY A 301 -11.77 -31.35 0.02
N GLN A 302 -10.53 -31.48 0.48
CA GLN A 302 -10.04 -30.98 1.75
C GLN A 302 -9.38 -29.61 1.57
N THR A 303 -8.83 -29.06 2.66
CA THR A 303 -8.27 -27.69 2.70
C THR A 303 -6.76 -27.72 2.40
N ASN A 304 -6.40 -27.67 1.09
CA ASN A 304 -5.02 -27.62 0.60
C ASN A 304 -4.63 -26.17 0.23
N MET A 305 -4.37 -25.34 1.23
CA MET A 305 -4.05 -23.91 1.05
C MET A 305 -2.78 -23.69 0.21
N ALA A 306 -1.77 -24.57 0.37
CA ALA A 306 -0.50 -24.42 -0.29
C ALA A 306 -0.64 -24.52 -1.81
N ALA A 307 -1.48 -25.42 -2.30
CA ALA A 307 -1.70 -25.55 -3.75
C ALA A 307 -2.29 -24.26 -4.36
N GLY A 308 -3.25 -23.64 -3.68
CA GLY A 308 -3.80 -22.35 -4.09
C GLY A 308 -2.77 -21.24 -4.09
N LEU A 309 -1.95 -21.16 -3.03
CA LEU A 309 -0.89 -20.15 -2.91
C LEU A 309 0.20 -20.32 -3.97
N ASP A 310 0.67 -21.56 -4.18
CA ASP A 310 1.69 -21.85 -5.19
C ASP A 310 1.22 -21.46 -6.60
N ALA A 311 -0.04 -21.81 -6.92
CA ALA A 311 -0.65 -21.42 -8.19
C ALA A 311 -0.80 -19.91 -8.33
N ALA A 312 -1.22 -19.21 -7.26
CA ALA A 312 -1.36 -17.76 -7.26
C ALA A 312 -0.01 -17.03 -7.43
N VAL A 313 1.04 -17.51 -6.76
CA VAL A 313 2.39 -16.97 -6.91
C VAL A 313 2.87 -17.18 -8.34
N GLN A 314 2.73 -18.39 -8.90
CA GLN A 314 3.12 -18.69 -10.27
C GLN A 314 2.35 -17.82 -11.27
N LEU A 315 1.04 -17.65 -11.11
CA LEU A 315 0.23 -16.80 -11.96
C LEU A 315 0.73 -15.36 -11.95
N LEU A 316 0.96 -14.78 -10.76
CA LEU A 316 1.40 -13.40 -10.61
C LEU A 316 2.82 -13.15 -11.14
N ILE A 317 3.70 -14.16 -11.09
CA ILE A 317 5.07 -14.04 -11.59
C ILE A 317 5.11 -14.22 -13.13
N ALA A 318 4.35 -15.18 -13.65
CA ALA A 318 4.37 -15.52 -15.08
C ALA A 318 3.56 -14.54 -15.93
N ALA A 319 2.55 -13.86 -15.35
CA ALA A 319 1.71 -12.94 -16.09
C ALA A 319 2.52 -11.75 -16.63
N PRO A 320 2.19 -11.25 -17.84
CA PRO A 320 2.75 -10.00 -18.33
C PRO A 320 2.42 -8.87 -17.34
N SER A 321 3.44 -8.39 -16.65
CA SER A 321 3.32 -7.33 -15.68
C SER A 321 3.97 -6.06 -16.19
N LYS A 322 3.43 -4.89 -15.85
CA LYS A 322 4.24 -3.68 -15.92
C LYS A 322 5.35 -3.79 -14.87
N VAL A 323 6.53 -3.36 -15.24
CA VAL A 323 7.71 -3.48 -14.39
C VAL A 323 7.42 -2.82 -13.02
N GLN A 324 7.63 -3.59 -11.93
CA GLN A 324 7.39 -3.20 -10.53
C GLN A 324 5.90 -3.01 -10.11
N SER A 325 4.97 -3.77 -10.70
CA SER A 325 3.65 -3.89 -10.08
C SER A 325 3.76 -4.55 -8.70
N LYS A 326 2.99 -4.04 -7.73
CA LYS A 326 2.84 -4.70 -6.43
C LYS A 326 1.94 -5.91 -6.61
N LYS A 327 2.44 -7.09 -6.23
CA LYS A 327 1.72 -8.36 -6.34
C LYS A 327 1.09 -8.71 -5.00
N VAL A 328 -0.20 -8.98 -5.01
CA VAL A 328 -1.00 -9.22 -3.80
C VAL A 328 -1.85 -10.47 -3.98
N ILE A 329 -1.83 -11.34 -2.99
CA ILE A 329 -2.76 -12.47 -2.88
C ILE A 329 -3.74 -12.17 -1.75
N ILE A 330 -5.03 -12.35 -2.00
CA ILE A 330 -6.07 -12.38 -0.98
C ILE A 330 -6.48 -13.84 -0.80
N LEU A 331 -5.94 -14.49 0.23
CA LEU A 331 -6.27 -15.87 0.59
C LEU A 331 -7.51 -15.86 1.48
N PHE A 332 -8.56 -16.54 1.04
CA PHE A 332 -9.78 -16.74 1.81
C PHE A 332 -10.03 -18.23 2.08
N THR A 333 -10.38 -18.56 3.32
CA THR A 333 -10.72 -19.93 3.76
C THR A 333 -11.75 -19.94 4.88
N ASP A 334 -12.57 -20.97 4.92
CA ASP A 334 -13.48 -21.28 6.03
C ASP A 334 -12.98 -22.46 6.89
N GLY A 335 -11.76 -22.95 6.60
CA GLY A 335 -11.19 -24.15 7.21
C GLY A 335 -9.78 -23.96 7.77
N VAL A 336 -9.36 -24.97 8.51
CA VAL A 336 -7.97 -25.16 8.93
C VAL A 336 -7.28 -26.03 7.88
N TRP A 337 -6.02 -25.79 7.62
CA TRP A 337 -5.21 -26.64 6.75
C TRP A 337 -5.27 -28.12 7.17
N THR A 338 -5.63 -28.98 6.21
CA THR A 338 -5.82 -30.42 6.45
C THR A 338 -5.11 -31.29 5.43
N ASP A 339 -4.64 -30.74 4.32
CA ASP A 339 -4.05 -31.49 3.21
C ASP A 339 -2.97 -30.67 2.47
N GLY A 340 -2.09 -31.37 1.75
CA GLY A 340 -1.01 -30.75 1.00
C GLY A 340 0.21 -30.36 1.86
N ARG A 341 1.15 -29.63 1.25
CA ARG A 341 2.33 -29.16 1.94
C ARG A 341 2.01 -28.06 2.97
N ASP A 342 2.94 -27.79 3.87
CA ASP A 342 2.81 -26.71 4.86
C ASP A 342 2.59 -25.33 4.15
N PRO A 343 1.46 -24.66 4.39
CA PRO A 343 1.17 -23.38 3.76
C PRO A 343 2.12 -22.24 4.19
N VAL A 344 2.81 -22.37 5.33
CA VAL A 344 3.83 -21.42 5.75
C VAL A 344 5.04 -21.46 4.80
N LEU A 345 5.40 -22.65 4.28
CA LEU A 345 6.45 -22.77 3.26
C LEU A 345 6.02 -22.12 1.94
N ALA A 346 4.76 -22.25 1.55
CA ALA A 346 4.23 -21.55 0.37
C ALA A 346 4.25 -20.03 0.55
N ALA A 347 3.95 -19.53 1.75
CA ALA A 347 4.06 -18.11 2.08
C ALA A 347 5.52 -17.61 2.08
N GLN A 348 6.49 -18.46 2.48
CA GLN A 348 7.91 -18.13 2.37
C GLN A 348 8.34 -17.98 0.90
N ASP A 349 7.85 -18.84 0.02
CA ASP A 349 8.11 -18.72 -1.43
C ASP A 349 7.48 -17.45 -2.00
N ALA A 350 6.27 -17.09 -1.56
CA ALA A 350 5.63 -15.84 -1.92
C ALA A 350 6.44 -14.61 -1.44
N ALA A 351 6.94 -14.63 -0.20
CA ALA A 351 7.79 -13.56 0.33
C ALA A 351 9.09 -13.41 -0.48
N ASN A 352 9.74 -14.52 -0.83
CA ASN A 352 10.93 -14.53 -1.68
C ASN A 352 10.66 -13.95 -3.09
N ALA A 353 9.44 -14.09 -3.56
CA ALA A 353 8.96 -13.53 -4.83
C ALA A 353 8.42 -12.09 -4.72
N ASN A 354 8.52 -11.43 -3.57
CA ASN A 354 7.94 -10.13 -3.27
C ASN A 354 6.42 -10.07 -3.48
N VAL A 355 5.71 -11.15 -3.15
CA VAL A 355 4.25 -11.24 -3.20
C VAL A 355 3.69 -11.09 -1.78
N THR A 356 2.82 -10.11 -1.57
CA THR A 356 2.15 -9.89 -0.28
C THR A 356 0.92 -10.78 -0.17
N ILE A 357 0.72 -11.47 0.97
CA ILE A 357 -0.46 -12.29 1.23
C ILE A 357 -1.30 -11.66 2.34
N HIS A 358 -2.53 -11.28 2.01
CA HIS A 358 -3.55 -10.98 3.00
C HIS A 358 -4.41 -12.23 3.21
N CYS A 359 -4.61 -12.61 4.46
CA CYS A 359 -5.40 -13.78 4.83
C CYS A 359 -6.73 -13.35 5.44
N VAL A 360 -7.81 -14.00 5.02
CA VAL A 360 -9.14 -13.84 5.62
C VAL A 360 -9.66 -15.22 5.98
N SER A 361 -10.03 -15.42 7.23
CA SER A 361 -10.71 -16.65 7.66
C SER A 361 -12.13 -16.39 8.12
N MET A 362 -12.99 -17.36 7.90
CA MET A 362 -14.39 -17.32 8.31
C MET A 362 -14.73 -18.48 9.25
N LEU A 363 -15.35 -18.18 10.41
CA LEU A 363 -15.89 -19.15 11.39
C LEU A 363 -14.86 -20.05 12.10
N THR A 364 -13.59 -19.98 11.80
CA THR A 364 -12.54 -20.84 12.37
C THR A 364 -11.87 -20.26 13.61
N GLY A 365 -12.22 -19.04 14.00
CA GLY A 365 -11.52 -18.30 15.05
C GLY A 365 -10.11 -17.89 14.63
N PHE A 366 -9.29 -17.52 15.60
CA PHE A 366 -7.91 -17.11 15.36
C PHE A 366 -7.03 -18.29 14.90
N GLN A 367 -6.34 -18.11 13.77
CA GLN A 367 -5.41 -19.11 13.23
C GLN A 367 -3.99 -18.58 13.20
N GLN A 368 -3.09 -19.21 13.96
CA GLN A 368 -1.68 -18.83 14.02
C GLN A 368 -0.99 -18.96 12.66
N THR A 369 -1.29 -20.02 11.91
CA THR A 369 -0.74 -20.27 10.57
C THR A 369 -1.03 -19.10 9.61
N LEU A 370 -2.28 -18.64 9.52
CA LEU A 370 -2.67 -17.52 8.66
C LEU A 370 -2.04 -16.21 9.11
N THR A 371 -1.92 -16.00 10.43
CA THR A 371 -1.21 -14.82 10.98
C THR A 371 0.26 -14.84 10.58
N GLN A 372 0.93 -15.97 10.69
CA GLN A 372 2.35 -16.10 10.32
C GLN A 372 2.57 -15.86 8.83
N MET A 373 1.73 -16.41 7.97
CA MET A 373 1.79 -16.22 6.51
C MET A 373 1.61 -14.74 6.13
N ALA A 374 0.62 -14.08 6.70
CA ALA A 374 0.37 -12.66 6.45
C ALA A 374 1.55 -11.80 6.91
N LEU A 375 2.01 -11.96 8.16
CA LEU A 375 3.12 -11.17 8.70
C LEU A 375 4.44 -11.37 7.92
N MET A 376 4.74 -12.61 7.52
CA MET A 376 5.95 -12.96 6.77
C MET A 376 6.02 -12.25 5.41
N THR A 377 4.89 -12.02 4.78
CA THR A 377 4.77 -11.39 3.45
C THR A 377 4.42 -9.91 3.50
N GLY A 378 4.34 -9.31 4.71
CA GLY A 378 3.95 -7.91 4.89
C GLY A 378 2.45 -7.63 4.68
N GLY A 379 1.61 -8.66 4.78
CA GLY A 379 0.16 -8.55 4.68
C GLY A 379 -0.55 -8.44 6.03
N SER A 380 -1.87 -8.65 6.00
CA SER A 380 -2.75 -8.59 7.19
C SER A 380 -3.60 -9.85 7.29
N TYR A 381 -3.96 -10.23 8.52
CA TYR A 381 -4.88 -11.34 8.78
C TYR A 381 -6.18 -10.83 9.42
N TYR A 382 -7.31 -11.28 8.89
CA TYR A 382 -8.65 -10.99 9.36
C TYR A 382 -9.37 -12.29 9.74
N SER A 383 -9.79 -12.41 10.99
CA SER A 383 -10.62 -13.49 11.48
C SER A 383 -12.05 -12.99 11.60
N THR A 384 -13.00 -13.63 10.93
CA THR A 384 -14.39 -13.21 10.88
C THR A 384 -15.34 -14.30 11.39
N SER A 385 -16.38 -13.91 12.09
CA SER A 385 -17.35 -14.81 12.75
C SER A 385 -18.72 -14.81 12.07
N ASN A 386 -18.98 -13.87 11.19
CA ASN A 386 -20.24 -13.69 10.50
C ASN A 386 -20.06 -12.98 9.16
N GLU A 387 -21.11 -12.96 8.35
CA GLU A 387 -21.08 -12.36 7.02
C GLU A 387 -20.79 -10.86 7.04
N ALA A 388 -21.32 -10.11 8.02
CA ALA A 388 -21.08 -8.67 8.12
C ALA A 388 -19.60 -8.34 8.40
N GLU A 389 -18.95 -9.10 9.29
CA GLU A 389 -17.52 -8.98 9.55
C GLU A 389 -16.68 -9.36 8.32
N LEU A 390 -17.11 -10.40 7.59
CA LEU A 390 -16.46 -10.83 6.36
C LEU A 390 -16.50 -9.71 5.29
N GLN A 391 -17.67 -9.13 5.07
CA GLN A 391 -17.83 -8.00 4.14
C GLN A 391 -17.00 -6.78 4.58
N ALA A 392 -16.95 -6.50 5.89
CA ALA A 392 -16.13 -5.41 6.42
C ALA A 392 -14.63 -5.65 6.19
N ALA A 393 -14.15 -6.89 6.39
CA ALA A 393 -12.75 -7.25 6.12
C ALA A 393 -12.38 -7.07 4.64
N PHE A 394 -13.24 -7.51 3.72
CA PHE A 394 -13.01 -7.35 2.29
C PHE A 394 -13.07 -5.87 1.85
N ARG A 395 -13.96 -5.08 2.44
CA ARG A 395 -14.00 -3.62 2.22
C ARG A 395 -12.73 -2.94 2.70
N GLU A 396 -12.25 -3.28 3.90
CA GLU A 396 -11.02 -2.73 4.44
C GLU A 396 -9.80 -3.10 3.58
N LEU A 397 -9.72 -4.33 3.09
CA LEU A 397 -8.70 -4.76 2.15
C LEU A 397 -8.74 -3.94 0.85
N ALA A 398 -9.93 -3.75 0.29
CA ALA A 398 -10.11 -2.96 -0.93
C ALA A 398 -9.64 -1.50 -0.76
N GLN A 399 -9.81 -0.91 0.40
CA GLN A 399 -9.38 0.45 0.72
C GLN A 399 -7.88 0.56 0.98
N ARG A 400 -7.25 -0.46 1.59
CA ARG A 400 -5.83 -0.45 1.95
C ARG A 400 -4.89 -0.79 0.81
N ILE A 401 -5.28 -1.74 -0.04
CA ILE A 401 -4.41 -2.25 -1.12
C ILE A 401 -4.06 -1.16 -2.15
N PRO A 402 -4.98 -0.30 -2.63
CA PRO A 402 -4.70 0.72 -3.64
C PRO A 402 -3.81 1.87 -3.19
N ILE A 403 -3.49 1.99 -1.89
CA ILE A 403 -2.71 3.13 -1.36
C ILE A 403 -1.23 2.77 -1.31
N VAL A 404 -0.55 2.85 -2.43
CA VAL A 404 0.94 2.80 -2.46
C VAL A 404 1.46 4.13 -2.97
N MET A 405 2.20 4.83 -2.10
CA MET A 405 2.93 6.03 -2.47
C MET A 405 4.39 5.67 -2.71
N THR A 406 4.93 6.04 -3.87
CA THR A 406 6.36 6.00 -4.14
C THR A 406 7.01 7.24 -3.54
N GLU A 407 7.94 7.07 -2.61
CA GLU A 407 8.80 8.15 -2.13
C GLU A 407 9.79 8.60 -3.19
#